data_68bee8a7bd8f203a48c3c13bc98db393
#
_entry.id   68bee8a7bd8f203a48c3c13bc98db393
#
_cell.length_a   1.000
_cell.length_b   1.000
_cell.length_c   1.000
_cell.angle_alpha   90.00
_cell.angle_beta   90.00
_cell.angle_gamma   90.00
#
_symmetry.space_group_name_H-M   'P 1'
#
loop_
_entity.id
_entity.type
_entity.pdbx_description
1 polymer ?
#
loop_
_entity_poly.entity_id
_entity_poly.type
_entity_poly.pdbx_seq_one_letter_code
_entity_poly.pdbx_strand_id
1 'polypeptide(L)'
;MRSLFKVSVQAALLFGLALASSSSIRIGYADYWFRQRIISSTTRAIAILPGRSDYYFQLAALDSDENPQAAVTALHHAVELNPFDARSWIELGLRYEADGEMKKAVECLLRAAEVDKQYLPRWTLANYYLRRNDITEFWAWAKDAAGIVYEDPLPLFRLCGRVSEDGNLIDRLTIKRPDIRMSYLSYLLNQNRLDLVGQPVRYLLEGNRPADTPVLLTACDRLIEAKLVPEALAIWNDLADAHSISFGRLSPEGGADLTNGSFALSPTSRGFDWRLPIVDGITAATEESMAGLRVTFSGDQPERCEPLVQFAPVRERTEYHLSSRYLTSSIKDGSGLAWHITDMNGIVLKDHPMVSSETGIQTETSIVTPSGCRLVRLSLIYQRTPGTTRIDGFVVLKSVDLKPSNQTR
;
A
#
# COMPACT_ATOMS: atom_id res chain seq x y z
N MET A 1 66.24 -41.71 -9.10
CA MET A 1 65.43 -40.96 -8.14
C MET A 1 64.39 -40.06 -8.79
N ARG A 2 64.64 -39.17 -9.73
CA ARG A 2 63.67 -38.27 -10.38
C ARG A 2 62.51 -38.97 -11.12
N SER A 3 62.73 -40.14 -11.70
CA SER A 3 61.71 -40.91 -12.43
C SER A 3 60.70 -41.58 -11.48
N LEU A 4 61.19 -42.21 -10.41
CA LEU A 4 60.32 -42.83 -9.39
C LEU A 4 59.42 -41.80 -8.67
N PHE A 5 59.98 -40.62 -8.40
CA PHE A 5 59.20 -39.51 -7.80
C PHE A 5 58.06 -39.01 -8.71
N LYS A 6 58.34 -38.90 -10.05
CA LYS A 6 57.27 -38.52 -11.00
C LYS A 6 56.17 -39.57 -11.09
N VAL A 7 56.51 -40.85 -11.09
CA VAL A 7 55.51 -41.95 -11.11
C VAL A 7 54.69 -41.98 -9.84
N SER A 8 55.28 -41.73 -8.68
CA SER A 8 54.54 -41.66 -7.38
C SER A 8 53.59 -40.50 -7.35
N VAL A 9 53.99 -39.32 -7.88
CA VAL A 9 53.10 -38.13 -7.94
C VAL A 9 51.96 -38.36 -8.94
N GLN A 10 52.21 -38.95 -10.09
CA GLN A 10 51.14 -39.28 -11.05
C GLN A 10 50.17 -40.32 -10.50
N ALA A 11 50.64 -41.34 -9.81
CA ALA A 11 49.77 -42.34 -9.15
C ALA A 11 48.91 -41.71 -8.05
N ALA A 12 49.46 -40.81 -7.23
CA ALA A 12 48.72 -40.08 -6.21
C ALA A 12 47.63 -39.15 -6.81
N LEU A 13 47.96 -38.47 -7.93
CA LEU A 13 46.99 -37.64 -8.65
C LEU A 13 45.86 -38.47 -9.26
N LEU A 14 46.14 -39.59 -9.89
CA LEU A 14 45.15 -40.50 -10.46
C LEU A 14 44.23 -41.08 -9.36
N PHE A 15 44.81 -41.48 -8.24
CA PHE A 15 44.05 -41.96 -7.09
C PHE A 15 43.15 -40.86 -6.50
N GLY A 16 43.65 -39.64 -6.35
CA GLY A 16 42.87 -38.49 -5.93
C GLY A 16 41.70 -38.16 -6.88
N LEU A 17 41.96 -38.22 -8.19
CA LEU A 17 40.89 -38.05 -9.21
C LEU A 17 39.83 -39.15 -9.15
N ALA A 18 40.25 -40.41 -8.96
CA ALA A 18 39.33 -41.55 -8.83
C ALA A 18 38.44 -41.41 -7.58
N LEU A 19 39.01 -41.01 -6.47
CA LEU A 19 38.23 -40.71 -5.22
C LEU A 19 37.25 -39.55 -5.43
N ALA A 20 37.69 -38.46 -6.02
CA ALA A 20 36.85 -37.31 -6.31
C ALA A 20 35.70 -37.67 -7.25
N SER A 21 35.97 -38.43 -8.32
CA SER A 21 34.97 -38.93 -9.26
C SER A 21 33.95 -39.85 -8.59
N SER A 22 34.42 -40.79 -7.76
CA SER A 22 33.55 -41.68 -6.99
C SER A 22 32.64 -40.91 -6.02
N SER A 23 33.21 -39.91 -5.31
CA SER A 23 32.43 -39.02 -4.42
C SER A 23 31.36 -38.21 -5.16
N SER A 24 31.72 -37.65 -6.34
CA SER A 24 30.80 -36.90 -7.18
C SER A 24 29.64 -37.76 -7.69
N ILE A 25 29.91 -38.99 -8.10
CA ILE A 25 28.89 -39.94 -8.55
C ILE A 25 27.97 -40.30 -7.38
N ARG A 26 28.50 -40.56 -6.20
CA ARG A 26 27.70 -40.83 -4.99
C ARG A 26 26.79 -39.67 -4.62
N ILE A 27 27.31 -38.43 -4.66
CA ILE A 27 26.51 -37.21 -4.39
C ILE A 27 25.41 -37.09 -5.43
N GLY A 28 25.72 -37.15 -6.73
CA GLY A 28 24.72 -37.05 -7.79
C GLY A 28 23.64 -38.12 -7.72
N TYR A 29 24.02 -39.35 -7.36
CA TYR A 29 23.05 -40.44 -7.20
C TYR A 29 22.17 -40.29 -5.97
N ALA A 30 22.69 -39.81 -4.84
CA ALA A 30 21.93 -39.48 -3.66
C ALA A 30 20.96 -38.31 -3.93
N ASP A 31 21.43 -37.24 -4.58
CA ASP A 31 20.62 -36.08 -4.94
C ASP A 31 19.50 -36.44 -5.94
N TYR A 32 19.73 -37.39 -6.84
CA TYR A 32 18.68 -37.89 -7.71
C TYR A 32 17.51 -38.48 -6.92
N TRP A 33 17.77 -39.29 -5.88
CA TRP A 33 16.75 -39.84 -5.00
C TRP A 33 16.11 -38.76 -4.12
N PHE A 34 16.88 -37.86 -3.56
CA PHE A 34 16.41 -36.76 -2.74
C PHE A 34 15.38 -35.87 -3.45
N ARG A 35 15.62 -35.55 -4.73
CA ARG A 35 14.73 -34.69 -5.53
C ARG A 35 13.35 -35.28 -5.81
N GLN A 36 13.15 -36.57 -5.60
CA GLN A 36 11.86 -37.20 -5.82
C GLN A 36 10.84 -36.87 -4.73
N ARG A 37 11.28 -36.39 -3.58
CA ARG A 37 10.43 -35.93 -2.46
C ARG A 37 9.38 -36.95 -2.01
N ILE A 38 9.77 -38.22 -1.91
CA ILE A 38 8.97 -39.28 -1.30
C ILE A 38 9.81 -40.01 -0.23
N ILE A 39 9.17 -40.55 0.79
CA ILE A 39 9.82 -41.15 1.97
C ILE A 39 10.84 -42.22 1.55
N SER A 40 10.43 -43.18 0.70
CA SER A 40 11.32 -44.27 0.28
C SER A 40 12.56 -43.79 -0.50
N SER A 41 12.42 -42.76 -1.32
CA SER A 41 13.53 -42.16 -2.07
C SER A 41 14.46 -41.36 -1.16
N THR A 42 13.91 -40.58 -0.22
CA THR A 42 14.67 -39.82 0.77
C THR A 42 15.47 -40.77 1.68
N THR A 43 14.88 -41.86 2.11
CA THR A 43 15.58 -42.91 2.89
C THR A 43 16.73 -43.54 2.09
N ARG A 44 16.56 -43.76 0.77
CA ARG A 44 17.66 -44.21 -0.10
C ARG A 44 18.78 -43.18 -0.21
N ALA A 45 18.44 -41.89 -0.32
CA ALA A 45 19.42 -40.81 -0.33
C ALA A 45 20.24 -40.80 0.95
N ILE A 46 19.58 -40.94 2.12
CA ILE A 46 20.23 -41.04 3.43
C ILE A 46 21.17 -42.26 3.49
N ALA A 47 20.72 -43.43 3.00
CA ALA A 47 21.55 -44.63 2.99
C ALA A 47 22.85 -44.46 2.13
N ILE A 48 22.82 -43.64 1.07
CA ILE A 48 23.95 -43.34 0.23
C ILE A 48 24.85 -42.30 0.88
N LEU A 49 24.29 -41.22 1.45
CA LEU A 49 25.02 -40.09 2.08
C LEU A 49 24.39 -39.72 3.44
N PRO A 50 24.68 -40.45 4.52
CA PRO A 50 24.06 -40.24 5.83
C PRO A 50 24.49 -38.94 6.51
N GLY A 51 25.52 -38.24 6.05
CA GLY A 51 26.04 -37.00 6.62
C GLY A 51 25.34 -35.72 6.11
N ARG A 52 24.22 -35.83 5.38
CA ARG A 52 23.51 -34.69 4.82
C ARG A 52 22.26 -34.34 5.65
N SER A 53 22.33 -33.26 6.40
CA SER A 53 21.23 -32.77 7.26
C SER A 53 19.95 -32.50 6.47
N ASP A 54 20.06 -31.96 5.25
CA ASP A 54 18.92 -31.65 4.37
C ASP A 54 18.05 -32.87 4.08
N TYR A 55 18.66 -34.07 4.02
CA TYR A 55 17.90 -35.30 3.74
C TYR A 55 17.03 -35.71 4.92
N TYR A 56 17.54 -35.54 6.13
CA TYR A 56 16.77 -35.80 7.35
C TYR A 56 15.69 -34.75 7.57
N PHE A 57 15.95 -33.48 7.27
CA PHE A 57 14.93 -32.43 7.30
C PHE A 57 13.79 -32.76 6.33
N GLN A 58 14.10 -33.15 5.10
CA GLN A 58 13.09 -33.57 4.13
C GLN A 58 12.32 -34.81 4.57
N LEU A 59 13.01 -35.79 5.15
CA LEU A 59 12.36 -37.01 5.68
C LEU A 59 11.35 -36.65 6.76
N ALA A 60 11.71 -35.77 7.69
CA ALA A 60 10.83 -35.27 8.73
C ALA A 60 9.59 -34.54 8.16
N ALA A 61 9.79 -33.72 7.14
CA ALA A 61 8.69 -33.01 6.50
C ALA A 61 7.71 -33.94 5.77
N LEU A 62 8.21 -35.03 5.20
CA LEU A 62 7.39 -36.01 4.48
C LEU A 62 6.64 -36.97 5.41
N ASP A 63 7.22 -37.29 6.57
CA ASP A 63 6.70 -38.29 7.52
C ASP A 63 5.87 -37.66 8.65
N SER A 64 5.70 -36.35 8.62
CA SER A 64 5.15 -35.55 9.70
C SER A 64 3.73 -35.92 10.11
N ASP A 65 2.90 -36.31 9.18
CA ASP A 65 1.47 -36.59 9.39
C ASP A 65 1.23 -38.08 9.70
N GLU A 66 2.03 -38.97 9.11
CA GLU A 66 1.88 -40.42 9.27
C GLU A 66 2.61 -40.94 10.50
N ASN A 67 3.80 -40.38 10.83
CA ASN A 67 4.60 -40.81 11.97
C ASN A 67 5.32 -39.64 12.64
N PRO A 68 4.64 -38.86 13.49
CA PRO A 68 5.22 -37.68 14.16
C PRO A 68 6.51 -37.98 14.92
N GLN A 69 6.62 -39.16 15.58
CA GLN A 69 7.78 -39.55 16.35
C GLN A 69 9.02 -39.83 15.47
N ALA A 70 8.80 -40.42 14.28
CA ALA A 70 9.89 -40.60 13.31
C ALA A 70 10.36 -39.24 12.74
N ALA A 71 9.44 -38.30 12.53
CA ALA A 71 9.78 -36.96 12.13
C ALA A 71 10.64 -36.22 13.16
N VAL A 72 10.30 -36.31 14.44
CA VAL A 72 11.12 -35.75 15.54
C VAL A 72 12.53 -36.39 15.56
N THR A 73 12.62 -37.72 15.38
CA THR A 73 13.89 -38.43 15.33
C THR A 73 14.76 -37.95 14.14
N ALA A 74 14.15 -37.81 12.98
CA ALA A 74 14.84 -37.31 11.80
C ALA A 74 15.33 -35.86 12.01
N LEU A 75 14.52 -34.98 12.63
CA LEU A 75 14.93 -33.60 12.95
C LEU A 75 16.09 -33.55 13.94
N HIS A 76 16.13 -34.46 14.92
CA HIS A 76 17.30 -34.59 15.80
C HIS A 76 18.57 -34.88 15.01
N HIS A 77 18.54 -35.85 14.10
CA HIS A 77 19.69 -36.11 13.23
C HIS A 77 20.04 -34.89 12.34
N ALA A 78 19.04 -34.16 11.85
CA ALA A 78 19.29 -32.95 11.06
C ALA A 78 20.07 -31.90 11.85
N VAL A 79 19.67 -31.58 13.10
CA VAL A 79 20.32 -30.56 13.94
C VAL A 79 21.66 -31.04 14.49
N GLU A 80 21.85 -32.34 14.72
CA GLU A 80 23.14 -32.94 15.09
C GLU A 80 24.16 -32.79 13.93
N LEU A 81 23.74 -33.05 12.70
CA LEU A 81 24.61 -32.96 11.51
C LEU A 81 24.89 -31.51 11.12
N ASN A 82 23.92 -30.62 11.29
CA ASN A 82 24.08 -29.19 11.03
C ASN A 82 23.43 -28.33 12.13
N PRO A 83 24.17 -28.03 13.22
CA PRO A 83 23.67 -27.22 14.33
C PRO A 83 23.36 -25.74 13.97
N PHE A 84 23.75 -25.31 12.76
CA PHE A 84 23.51 -23.94 12.26
C PHE A 84 22.32 -23.83 11.31
N ASP A 85 21.59 -24.91 11.05
CA ASP A 85 20.35 -24.87 10.26
C ASP A 85 19.15 -24.46 11.12
N ALA A 86 18.83 -23.17 11.10
CA ALA A 86 17.70 -22.63 11.84
C ALA A 86 16.35 -23.25 11.46
N ARG A 87 16.17 -23.70 10.21
CA ARG A 87 14.92 -24.34 9.76
C ARG A 87 14.66 -25.64 10.49
N SER A 88 15.71 -26.47 10.66
CA SER A 88 15.61 -27.72 11.41
C SER A 88 15.29 -27.47 12.89
N TRP A 89 15.89 -26.45 13.49
CA TRP A 89 15.57 -26.04 14.87
C TRP A 89 14.14 -25.51 15.01
N ILE A 90 13.66 -24.71 14.06
CA ILE A 90 12.27 -24.22 14.05
C ILE A 90 11.29 -25.39 13.98
N GLU A 91 11.48 -26.28 13.02
CA GLU A 91 10.58 -27.42 12.84
C GLU A 91 10.57 -28.34 14.04
N LEU A 92 11.74 -28.64 14.62
CA LEU A 92 11.85 -29.42 15.85
C LEU A 92 11.12 -28.73 17.02
N GLY A 93 11.27 -27.44 17.17
CA GLY A 93 10.57 -26.66 18.19
C GLY A 93 9.06 -26.68 18.03
N LEU A 94 8.55 -26.54 16.80
CA LEU A 94 7.12 -26.63 16.50
C LEU A 94 6.54 -28.03 16.75
N ARG A 95 7.32 -29.10 16.51
CA ARG A 95 6.92 -30.48 16.86
C ARG A 95 6.83 -30.66 18.36
N TYR A 96 7.83 -30.20 19.10
CA TYR A 96 7.77 -30.23 20.57
C TYR A 96 6.61 -29.42 21.14
N GLU A 97 6.26 -28.27 20.50
CA GLU A 97 5.08 -27.51 20.91
C GLU A 97 3.79 -28.32 20.69
N ALA A 98 3.66 -28.99 19.54
CA ALA A 98 2.51 -29.84 19.23
C ALA A 98 2.37 -31.02 20.22
N ASP A 99 3.48 -31.60 20.63
CA ASP A 99 3.54 -32.71 21.60
C ASP A 99 3.36 -32.25 23.07
N GLY A 100 3.22 -30.94 23.32
CA GLY A 100 3.09 -30.39 24.67
C GLY A 100 4.42 -30.24 25.45
N GLU A 101 5.56 -30.50 24.83
CA GLU A 101 6.91 -30.43 25.40
C GLU A 101 7.44 -28.97 25.37
N MET A 102 6.78 -28.06 26.07
CA MET A 102 6.97 -26.61 25.95
C MET A 102 8.40 -26.12 26.22
N LYS A 103 9.11 -26.77 27.19
CA LYS A 103 10.49 -26.39 27.49
C LYS A 103 11.42 -26.69 26.31
N LYS A 104 11.31 -27.89 25.75
CA LYS A 104 12.10 -28.27 24.56
C LYS A 104 11.74 -27.41 23.34
N ALA A 105 10.46 -27.11 23.20
CA ALA A 105 9.98 -26.24 22.13
C ALA A 105 10.68 -24.87 22.14
N VAL A 106 10.63 -24.17 23.29
CA VAL A 106 11.23 -22.83 23.38
C VAL A 106 12.76 -22.89 23.26
N GLU A 107 13.43 -23.90 23.81
CA GLU A 107 14.89 -24.09 23.66
C GLU A 107 15.28 -24.20 22.16
N CYS A 108 14.57 -25.01 21.41
CA CYS A 108 14.81 -25.15 19.97
C CYS A 108 14.56 -23.84 19.21
N LEU A 109 13.46 -23.14 19.48
CA LEU A 109 13.12 -21.88 18.80
C LEU A 109 14.10 -20.75 19.14
N LEU A 110 14.57 -20.67 20.41
CA LEU A 110 15.62 -19.73 20.80
C LEU A 110 16.95 -20.07 20.10
N ARG A 111 17.30 -21.37 20.01
CA ARG A 111 18.48 -21.80 19.27
C ARG A 111 18.40 -21.42 17.81
N ALA A 112 17.24 -21.55 17.15
CA ALA A 112 17.03 -21.06 15.80
C ALA A 112 17.33 -19.56 15.67
N ALA A 113 16.86 -18.74 16.61
CA ALA A 113 17.09 -17.29 16.63
C ALA A 113 18.55 -16.90 16.96
N GLU A 114 19.30 -17.75 17.63
CA GLU A 114 20.73 -17.56 17.88
C GLU A 114 21.56 -17.79 16.61
N VAL A 115 21.26 -18.86 15.87
CA VAL A 115 22.04 -19.27 14.68
C VAL A 115 21.64 -18.50 13.42
N ASP A 116 20.40 -18.04 13.34
CA ASP A 116 19.91 -17.22 12.22
C ASP A 116 19.31 -15.89 12.72
N LYS A 117 19.93 -14.79 12.31
CA LYS A 117 19.51 -13.43 12.69
C LYS A 117 18.44 -12.85 11.76
N GLN A 118 17.87 -13.64 10.86
CA GLN A 118 16.84 -13.22 9.91
C GLN A 118 15.43 -13.18 10.54
N TYR A 119 14.46 -12.81 9.74
CA TYR A 119 13.07 -12.58 10.13
C TYR A 119 12.37 -13.84 10.67
N LEU A 120 12.54 -14.99 9.99
CA LEU A 120 11.75 -16.19 10.24
C LEU A 120 11.83 -16.72 11.69
N PRO A 121 13.03 -16.88 12.31
CA PRO A 121 13.09 -17.34 13.70
C PRO A 121 12.39 -16.39 14.68
N ARG A 122 12.52 -15.08 14.49
CA ARG A 122 11.87 -14.07 15.35
C ARG A 122 10.37 -14.06 15.21
N TRP A 123 9.91 -14.16 13.98
CA TRP A 123 8.50 -14.31 13.65
C TRP A 123 7.90 -15.56 14.30
N THR A 124 8.62 -16.68 14.25
CA THR A 124 8.19 -17.94 14.86
C THR A 124 8.09 -17.82 16.37
N LEU A 125 9.07 -17.18 17.02
CA LEU A 125 9.04 -16.93 18.47
C LEU A 125 7.89 -15.99 18.86
N ALA A 126 7.65 -14.92 18.11
CA ALA A 126 6.50 -14.05 18.36
C ALA A 126 5.18 -14.84 18.31
N ASN A 127 4.99 -15.68 17.27
CA ASN A 127 3.81 -16.55 17.18
C ASN A 127 3.72 -17.57 18.33
N TYR A 128 4.83 -18.17 18.74
CA TYR A 128 4.89 -19.10 19.85
C TYR A 128 4.40 -18.45 21.14
N TYR A 129 4.97 -17.28 21.51
CA TYR A 129 4.60 -16.58 22.73
C TYR A 129 3.17 -16.06 22.70
N LEU A 130 2.67 -15.64 21.52
CA LEU A 130 1.25 -15.28 21.37
C LEU A 130 0.32 -16.46 21.66
N ARG A 131 0.60 -17.65 21.13
CA ARG A 131 -0.18 -18.87 21.43
C ARG A 131 -0.14 -19.26 22.89
N ARG A 132 0.94 -18.89 23.59
CA ARG A 132 1.12 -19.10 25.03
C ARG A 132 0.52 -17.98 25.90
N ASN A 133 -0.08 -16.96 25.29
CA ASN A 133 -0.59 -15.76 25.95
C ASN A 133 0.49 -15.01 26.76
N ASP A 134 1.76 -15.17 26.41
CA ASP A 134 2.86 -14.39 26.97
C ASP A 134 3.04 -13.12 26.12
N ILE A 135 2.26 -12.11 26.49
CA ILE A 135 2.17 -10.86 25.72
C ILE A 135 3.47 -10.05 25.83
N THR A 136 4.21 -10.19 26.91
CA THR A 136 5.50 -9.47 27.11
C THR A 136 6.55 -9.98 26.13
N GLU A 137 6.78 -11.27 26.09
CA GLU A 137 7.72 -11.90 25.16
C GLU A 137 7.24 -11.76 23.71
N PHE A 138 5.93 -11.87 23.46
CA PHE A 138 5.37 -11.61 22.15
C PHE A 138 5.82 -10.26 21.58
N TRP A 139 5.66 -9.15 22.34
CA TRP A 139 6.04 -7.82 21.88
C TRP A 139 7.55 -7.68 21.71
N ALA A 140 8.36 -8.28 22.55
CA ALA A 140 9.81 -8.29 22.41
C ALA A 140 10.23 -8.90 21.05
N TRP A 141 9.74 -10.10 20.75
CA TRP A 141 10.08 -10.79 19.50
C TRP A 141 9.42 -10.17 18.26
N ALA A 142 8.20 -9.65 18.39
CA ALA A 142 7.54 -8.91 17.30
C ALA A 142 8.31 -7.64 16.92
N LYS A 143 8.83 -6.89 17.92
CA LYS A 143 9.71 -5.74 17.73
C LYS A 143 11.00 -6.11 17.00
N ASP A 144 11.65 -7.19 17.42
CA ASP A 144 12.86 -7.68 16.77
C ASP A 144 12.58 -8.11 15.33
N ALA A 145 11.45 -8.78 15.06
CA ALA A 145 11.01 -9.14 13.72
C ALA A 145 10.76 -7.90 12.85
N ALA A 146 10.08 -6.88 13.40
CA ALA A 146 9.79 -5.63 12.69
C ALA A 146 11.06 -4.88 12.27
N GLY A 147 12.12 -4.95 13.09
CA GLY A 147 13.40 -4.29 12.80
C GLY A 147 14.11 -4.83 11.56
N ILE A 148 13.85 -6.06 11.18
CA ILE A 148 14.57 -6.77 10.12
C ILE A 148 13.68 -7.32 8.99
N VAL A 149 12.36 -7.11 9.04
CA VAL A 149 11.46 -7.52 7.95
C VAL A 149 11.89 -6.86 6.63
N TYR A 150 12.07 -7.65 5.58
CA TYR A 150 12.53 -7.19 4.27
C TYR A 150 11.58 -7.56 3.12
N GLU A 151 10.64 -8.44 3.40
CA GLU A 151 9.57 -8.84 2.49
C GLU A 151 8.26 -8.13 2.87
N ASP A 152 7.13 -8.82 2.75
CA ASP A 152 5.82 -8.29 3.11
C ASP A 152 5.64 -8.19 4.63
N PRO A 153 5.47 -6.98 5.22
CA PRO A 153 5.22 -6.81 6.64
C PRO A 153 3.77 -7.09 7.07
N LEU A 154 2.84 -7.32 6.13
CA LEU A 154 1.41 -7.49 6.42
C LEU A 154 1.10 -8.62 7.41
N PRO A 155 1.76 -9.80 7.36
CA PRO A 155 1.53 -10.83 8.36
C PRO A 155 1.84 -10.36 9.79
N LEU A 156 2.91 -9.56 9.94
CA LEU A 156 3.28 -8.99 11.24
C LEU A 156 2.23 -7.99 11.73
N PHE A 157 1.75 -7.09 10.87
CA PHE A 157 0.71 -6.14 11.23
C PHE A 157 -0.59 -6.82 11.63
N ARG A 158 -1.00 -7.86 10.89
CA ARG A 158 -2.17 -8.67 11.22
C ARG A 158 -2.02 -9.38 12.56
N LEU A 159 -0.84 -9.92 12.84
CA LEU A 159 -0.56 -10.59 14.11
C LEU A 159 -0.64 -9.61 15.28
N CYS A 160 0.06 -8.48 15.17
CA CYS A 160 0.09 -7.46 16.21
C CYS A 160 -1.29 -6.80 16.41
N GLY A 161 -2.06 -6.60 15.34
CA GLY A 161 -3.42 -6.07 15.40
C GLY A 161 -4.43 -6.95 16.14
N ARG A 162 -4.16 -8.24 16.32
CA ARG A 162 -4.97 -9.13 17.17
C ARG A 162 -4.75 -8.89 18.68
N VAL A 163 -3.61 -8.32 19.02
CA VAL A 163 -3.19 -8.12 20.42
C VAL A 163 -3.41 -6.67 20.87
N SER A 164 -3.37 -5.73 19.94
CA SER A 164 -3.49 -4.31 20.24
C SER A 164 -4.33 -3.61 19.18
N GLU A 165 -5.42 -2.99 19.61
CA GLU A 165 -6.33 -2.22 18.79
C GLU A 165 -6.04 -0.71 18.82
N ASP A 166 -5.07 -0.26 19.62
CA ASP A 166 -4.82 1.14 19.96
C ASP A 166 -4.07 1.96 18.89
N GLY A 167 -3.71 1.35 17.77
CA GLY A 167 -3.05 2.03 16.65
C GLY A 167 -1.60 2.46 16.88
N ASN A 168 -1.07 2.31 18.07
CA ASN A 168 0.31 2.70 18.43
C ASN A 168 1.37 1.67 17.98
N LEU A 169 1.10 0.94 16.90
CA LEU A 169 1.93 -0.17 16.48
C LEU A 169 3.35 0.27 16.07
N ILE A 170 3.47 1.45 15.44
CA ILE A 170 4.77 1.99 15.03
C ILE A 170 5.68 2.21 16.25
N ASP A 171 5.16 2.79 17.32
CA ASP A 171 5.95 3.05 18.54
C ASP A 171 6.23 1.77 19.30
N ARG A 172 5.23 0.91 19.46
CA ARG A 172 5.40 -0.40 20.12
C ARG A 172 6.48 -1.25 19.49
N LEU A 173 6.47 -1.34 18.17
CA LEU A 173 7.47 -2.09 17.41
C LEU A 173 8.74 -1.26 17.14
N THR A 174 8.77 0.00 17.54
CA THR A 174 9.89 0.93 17.32
C THR A 174 10.30 0.98 15.84
N ILE A 175 9.30 1.03 14.94
CA ILE A 175 9.53 1.02 13.50
C ILE A 175 10.15 2.35 13.07
N LYS A 176 11.42 2.31 12.70
CA LYS A 176 12.16 3.48 12.19
C LYS A 176 12.20 3.54 10.66
N ARG A 177 12.03 2.41 10.00
CA ARG A 177 12.10 2.25 8.55
C ARG A 177 10.89 2.90 7.88
N PRO A 178 11.09 3.91 7.00
CA PRO A 178 9.98 4.61 6.35
C PRO A 178 9.15 3.73 5.42
N ASP A 179 9.77 2.77 4.73
CA ASP A 179 9.09 1.81 3.86
C ASP A 179 8.10 0.94 4.63
N ILE A 180 8.44 0.52 5.85
CA ILE A 180 7.54 -0.24 6.72
C ILE A 180 6.41 0.64 7.27
N ARG A 181 6.70 1.91 7.60
CA ARG A 181 5.67 2.89 8.00
C ARG A 181 4.66 3.15 6.87
N MET A 182 5.16 3.30 5.64
CA MET A 182 4.32 3.45 4.45
C MET A 182 3.44 2.21 4.23
N SER A 183 4.01 1.01 4.36
CA SER A 183 3.26 -0.25 4.28
C SER A 183 2.19 -0.36 5.37
N TYR A 184 2.48 0.13 6.59
CA TYR A 184 1.50 0.15 7.68
C TYR A 184 0.35 1.13 7.39
N LEU A 185 0.64 2.34 6.91
CA LEU A 185 -0.40 3.28 6.48
C LEU A 185 -1.28 2.65 5.39
N SER A 186 -0.66 2.06 4.37
CA SER A 186 -1.40 1.36 3.31
C SER A 186 -2.28 0.23 3.84
N TYR A 187 -1.78 -0.55 4.82
CA TYR A 187 -2.55 -1.58 5.51
C TYR A 187 -3.78 -1.00 6.21
N LEU A 188 -3.63 0.08 6.97
CA LEU A 188 -4.75 0.74 7.68
C LEU A 188 -5.80 1.27 6.70
N LEU A 189 -5.37 1.92 5.61
CA LEU A 189 -6.26 2.42 4.56
C LEU A 189 -7.06 1.29 3.90
N ASN A 190 -6.41 0.15 3.62
CA ASN A 190 -7.06 -1.04 3.04
C ASN A 190 -8.04 -1.71 4.02
N GLN A 191 -7.78 -1.62 5.33
CA GLN A 191 -8.68 -2.10 6.38
C GLN A 191 -9.76 -1.08 6.76
N ASN A 192 -9.78 0.09 6.11
CA ASN A 192 -10.66 1.23 6.43
C ASN A 192 -10.55 1.70 7.91
N ARG A 193 -9.36 1.52 8.53
CA ARG A 193 -9.08 1.97 9.90
C ARG A 193 -8.57 3.41 9.88
N LEU A 194 -9.42 4.34 9.45
CA LEU A 194 -9.09 5.75 9.34
C LEU A 194 -8.86 6.42 10.70
N ASP A 195 -9.40 5.85 11.76
CA ASP A 195 -9.19 6.23 13.14
C ASP A 195 -7.71 6.10 13.58
N LEU A 196 -6.92 5.27 12.91
CA LEU A 196 -5.54 4.96 13.27
C LEU A 196 -4.48 5.57 12.34
N VAL A 197 -4.88 6.26 11.27
CA VAL A 197 -3.92 6.78 10.27
C VAL A 197 -3.10 7.97 10.77
N GLY A 198 -3.53 8.67 11.82
CA GLY A 198 -2.88 9.90 12.29
C GLY A 198 -1.41 9.73 12.66
N GLN A 199 -1.05 8.64 13.34
CA GLN A 199 0.34 8.40 13.74
C GLN A 199 1.25 8.09 12.53
N PRO A 200 0.96 7.10 11.67
CA PRO A 200 1.81 6.83 10.50
C PRO A 200 1.88 8.01 9.53
N VAL A 201 0.79 8.75 9.34
CA VAL A 201 0.77 9.98 8.52
C VAL A 201 1.77 11.00 9.07
N ARG A 202 1.71 11.34 10.36
CA ARG A 202 2.64 12.27 10.99
C ARG A 202 4.11 11.87 10.77
N TYR A 203 4.46 10.61 11.01
CA TYR A 203 5.83 10.13 10.82
C TYR A 203 6.32 10.16 9.37
N LEU A 204 5.42 9.99 8.40
CA LEU A 204 5.78 10.10 6.99
C LEU A 204 5.94 11.56 6.57
N LEU A 205 5.10 12.47 7.07
CA LEU A 205 5.21 13.92 6.84
C LEU A 205 6.51 14.48 7.44
N GLU A 206 6.83 14.12 8.70
CA GLU A 206 8.10 14.52 9.33
C GLU A 206 9.33 14.03 8.53
N GLY A 207 9.24 12.87 7.89
CA GLY A 207 10.28 12.32 7.03
C GLY A 207 10.47 13.05 5.71
N ASN A 208 9.49 13.79 5.25
CA ASN A 208 9.46 14.63 4.04
C ASN A 208 10.10 13.96 2.81
N ARG A 209 9.73 12.71 2.51
CA ARG A 209 10.29 11.97 1.39
C ARG A 209 9.32 12.00 0.21
N PRO A 210 9.77 12.36 -1.01
CA PRO A 210 8.92 12.34 -2.20
C PRO A 210 8.23 10.99 -2.47
N ALA A 211 8.89 9.88 -2.09
CA ALA A 211 8.33 8.54 -2.24
C ALA A 211 7.08 8.28 -1.38
N ASP A 212 6.85 9.06 -0.31
CA ASP A 212 5.72 8.90 0.59
C ASP A 212 4.48 9.70 0.12
N THR A 213 4.66 10.69 -0.75
CA THR A 213 3.58 11.56 -1.27
C THR A 213 2.39 10.78 -1.84
N PRO A 214 2.55 9.72 -2.65
CA PRO A 214 1.41 9.00 -3.21
C PRO A 214 0.52 8.34 -2.15
N VAL A 215 1.10 7.74 -1.10
CA VAL A 215 0.31 7.10 -0.04
C VAL A 215 -0.34 8.15 0.88
N LEU A 216 0.31 9.28 1.12
CA LEU A 216 -0.26 10.40 1.87
C LEU A 216 -1.44 11.03 1.12
N LEU A 217 -1.35 11.21 -0.20
CA LEU A 217 -2.49 11.64 -1.02
C LEU A 217 -3.62 10.60 -1.02
N THR A 218 -3.31 9.30 -1.00
CA THR A 218 -4.33 8.26 -0.85
C THR A 218 -5.01 8.36 0.52
N ALA A 219 -4.26 8.63 1.59
CA ALA A 219 -4.85 8.88 2.91
C ALA A 219 -5.75 10.13 2.89
N CYS A 220 -5.30 11.22 2.26
CA CYS A 220 -6.11 12.42 2.07
C CYS A 220 -7.44 12.12 1.35
N ASP A 221 -7.40 11.38 0.23
CA ASP A 221 -8.59 10.96 -0.52
C ASP A 221 -9.57 10.16 0.35
N ARG A 222 -9.08 9.18 1.11
CA ARG A 222 -9.92 8.34 1.99
C ARG A 222 -10.54 9.15 3.13
N LEU A 223 -9.81 10.11 3.67
CA LEU A 223 -10.32 11.02 4.71
C LEU A 223 -11.40 11.98 4.15
N ILE A 224 -11.21 12.49 2.92
CA ILE A 224 -12.24 13.28 2.22
C ILE A 224 -13.52 12.45 2.04
N GLU A 225 -13.41 11.23 1.53
CA GLU A 225 -14.54 10.31 1.35
C GLU A 225 -15.27 10.01 2.66
N ALA A 226 -14.51 9.87 3.75
CA ALA A 226 -15.03 9.65 5.10
C ALA A 226 -15.54 10.93 5.79
N LYS A 227 -15.46 12.10 5.14
CA LYS A 227 -15.85 13.42 5.66
C LYS A 227 -15.00 13.89 6.85
N LEU A 228 -13.81 13.35 7.02
CA LEU A 228 -12.80 13.75 8.02
C LEU A 228 -11.97 14.91 7.45
N VAL A 229 -12.64 16.04 7.27
CA VAL A 229 -12.10 17.20 6.51
C VAL A 229 -10.91 17.86 7.20
N PRO A 230 -10.89 18.07 8.53
CA PRO A 230 -9.73 18.67 9.21
C PRO A 230 -8.47 17.84 9.03
N GLU A 231 -8.58 16.51 9.12
CA GLU A 231 -7.46 15.58 9.00
C GLU A 231 -6.94 15.54 7.55
N ALA A 232 -7.85 15.50 6.58
CA ALA A 232 -7.50 15.56 5.16
C ALA A 232 -6.80 16.87 4.80
N LEU A 233 -7.32 18.00 5.31
CA LEU A 233 -6.77 19.33 5.08
C LEU A 233 -5.39 19.50 5.72
N ALA A 234 -5.17 18.91 6.90
CA ALA A 234 -3.86 18.91 7.54
C ALA A 234 -2.81 18.20 6.66
N ILE A 235 -3.12 17.00 6.15
CA ILE A 235 -2.20 16.28 5.24
C ILE A 235 -1.91 17.11 3.99
N TRP A 236 -2.94 17.66 3.35
CA TRP A 236 -2.78 18.48 2.14
C TRP A 236 -1.88 19.67 2.40
N ASN A 237 -2.11 20.41 3.47
CA ASN A 237 -1.37 21.61 3.80
C ASN A 237 0.08 21.31 4.18
N ASP A 238 0.35 20.21 4.89
CA ASP A 238 1.71 19.78 5.20
C ASP A 238 2.48 19.38 3.93
N LEU A 239 1.81 18.71 2.99
CA LEU A 239 2.41 18.39 1.69
C LEU A 239 2.68 19.65 0.85
N ALA A 240 1.81 20.66 0.93
CA ALA A 240 2.01 21.94 0.26
C ALA A 240 3.18 22.72 0.87
N ASP A 241 3.28 22.80 2.20
CA ASP A 241 4.37 23.44 2.91
C ASP A 241 5.72 22.79 2.64
N ALA A 242 5.72 21.47 2.55
CA ALA A 242 6.91 20.70 2.21
C ALA A 242 7.28 20.74 0.72
N HIS A 243 6.49 21.44 -0.11
CA HIS A 243 6.65 21.49 -1.56
C HIS A 243 6.62 20.08 -2.23
N SER A 244 5.97 19.12 -1.57
CA SER A 244 5.79 17.75 -2.07
C SER A 244 4.67 17.65 -3.10
N ILE A 245 3.82 18.68 -3.17
CA ILE A 245 2.82 18.91 -4.23
C ILE A 245 3.00 20.31 -4.80
N SER A 246 2.59 20.48 -6.06
CA SER A 246 2.74 21.76 -6.78
C SER A 246 1.65 22.78 -6.46
N PHE A 247 0.82 22.54 -5.45
CA PHE A 247 -0.30 23.37 -5.07
C PHE A 247 -0.05 24.07 -3.74
N GLY A 248 -0.73 25.21 -3.54
CA GLY A 248 -0.65 25.96 -2.29
C GLY A 248 -1.53 25.36 -1.19
N ARG A 249 -1.36 25.91 0.02
CA ARG A 249 -2.24 25.61 1.15
C ARG A 249 -3.67 26.02 0.87
N LEU A 250 -4.59 25.26 1.40
CA LEU A 250 -6.01 25.61 1.47
C LEU A 250 -6.32 26.19 2.85
N SER A 251 -7.03 27.30 2.86
CA SER A 251 -7.41 28.00 4.09
C SER A 251 -8.82 28.57 3.95
N PRO A 252 -9.85 27.82 4.30
CA PRO A 252 -11.23 28.33 4.27
C PRO A 252 -11.39 29.61 5.07
N GLU A 253 -10.70 29.74 6.20
CA GLU A 253 -10.69 30.96 7.03
C GLU A 253 -10.04 32.15 6.32
N GLY A 254 -9.06 31.90 5.46
CA GLY A 254 -8.34 32.89 4.65
C GLY A 254 -8.91 33.10 3.25
N GLY A 255 -9.95 32.34 2.84
CA GLY A 255 -10.58 32.42 1.54
C GLY A 255 -9.85 31.68 0.41
N ALA A 256 -9.00 30.71 0.74
CA ALA A 256 -8.34 29.85 -0.24
C ALA A 256 -9.01 28.46 -0.23
N ASP A 257 -10.04 28.29 -1.07
CA ASP A 257 -10.93 27.13 -1.01
C ASP A 257 -10.81 26.20 -2.21
N LEU A 258 -10.33 26.69 -3.37
CA LEU A 258 -10.11 25.88 -4.58
C LEU A 258 -8.63 25.75 -4.91
N THR A 259 -8.26 24.54 -5.31
CA THR A 259 -6.94 24.23 -5.86
C THR A 259 -6.98 24.31 -7.38
N ASN A 260 -5.90 24.81 -8.00
CA ASN A 260 -5.74 24.80 -9.46
C ASN A 260 -6.95 25.39 -10.24
N GLY A 261 -7.56 26.42 -9.68
CA GLY A 261 -8.75 27.05 -10.27
C GLY A 261 -8.52 27.69 -11.64
N SER A 262 -7.28 28.02 -11.98
CA SER A 262 -6.87 28.53 -13.30
C SER A 262 -6.49 27.42 -14.29
N PHE A 263 -6.48 26.17 -13.89
CA PHE A 263 -6.03 25.01 -14.69
C PHE A 263 -4.62 25.18 -15.28
N ALA A 264 -3.77 25.92 -14.59
CA ALA A 264 -2.38 26.12 -14.99
C ALA A 264 -1.55 24.83 -14.93
N LEU A 265 -1.97 23.89 -14.11
CA LEU A 265 -1.39 22.55 -14.03
C LEU A 265 -2.44 21.51 -14.45
N SER A 266 -1.96 20.40 -15.00
CA SER A 266 -2.86 19.26 -15.27
C SER A 266 -3.45 18.72 -13.98
N PRO A 267 -4.76 18.48 -13.90
CA PRO A 267 -5.42 17.88 -12.75
C PRO A 267 -4.78 16.54 -12.34
N THR A 268 -4.50 16.40 -11.07
CA THR A 268 -3.85 15.19 -10.52
C THR A 268 -4.85 14.10 -10.16
N SER A 269 -6.12 14.42 -10.07
CA SER A 269 -7.21 13.55 -9.58
C SER A 269 -7.00 13.07 -8.14
N ARG A 270 -6.29 13.85 -7.32
CA ARG A 270 -5.93 13.50 -5.94
C ARG A 270 -6.21 14.63 -4.96
N GLY A 271 -6.51 14.26 -3.72
CA GLY A 271 -6.71 15.19 -2.62
C GLY A 271 -7.78 16.24 -2.92
N PHE A 272 -7.40 17.50 -2.76
CA PHE A 272 -8.29 18.65 -3.05
C PHE A 272 -8.08 19.24 -4.46
N ASP A 273 -7.36 18.55 -5.36
CA ASP A 273 -7.27 18.96 -6.77
C ASP A 273 -8.44 18.41 -7.58
N TRP A 274 -8.59 18.95 -8.79
CA TRP A 274 -9.60 18.51 -9.75
C TRP A 274 -9.45 17.03 -10.10
N ARG A 275 -10.58 16.33 -10.14
CA ARG A 275 -10.69 14.93 -10.55
C ARG A 275 -11.32 14.86 -11.91
N LEU A 276 -10.74 14.03 -12.78
CA LEU A 276 -11.21 13.74 -14.12
C LEU A 276 -11.73 12.30 -14.18
N PRO A 277 -13.00 12.04 -13.79
CA PRO A 277 -13.59 10.72 -13.96
C PRO A 277 -13.52 10.25 -15.40
N ILE A 278 -13.23 8.98 -15.61
CA ILE A 278 -13.27 8.38 -16.95
C ILE A 278 -14.75 8.21 -17.32
N VAL A 279 -15.17 8.87 -18.40
CA VAL A 279 -16.53 8.81 -18.90
C VAL A 279 -16.47 8.52 -20.41
N ASP A 280 -17.20 7.51 -20.87
CA ASP A 280 -17.27 7.20 -22.30
C ASP A 280 -17.79 8.39 -23.10
N GLY A 281 -17.16 8.67 -24.23
CA GLY A 281 -17.52 9.80 -25.09
C GLY A 281 -17.09 11.16 -24.54
N ILE A 282 -16.30 11.23 -23.46
CA ILE A 282 -15.74 12.48 -22.95
C ILE A 282 -14.23 12.37 -22.83
N THR A 283 -13.53 13.42 -23.26
CA THR A 283 -12.09 13.60 -23.03
C THR A 283 -11.83 14.94 -22.36
N ALA A 284 -10.91 14.96 -21.40
CA ALA A 284 -10.48 16.18 -20.73
C ALA A 284 -8.96 16.29 -20.75
N ALA A 285 -8.44 17.44 -21.17
CA ALA A 285 -7.00 17.70 -21.25
C ALA A 285 -6.70 19.20 -21.04
N THR A 286 -5.59 19.50 -20.39
CA THR A 286 -5.04 20.87 -20.37
C THR A 286 -4.60 21.27 -21.77
N GLU A 287 -4.98 22.46 -22.17
CA GLU A 287 -4.66 23.01 -23.49
C GLU A 287 -3.76 24.24 -23.32
N GLU A 288 -2.47 24.10 -23.61
CA GLU A 288 -1.48 25.16 -23.43
C GLU A 288 -1.79 26.39 -24.32
N SER A 289 -2.26 26.17 -25.56
CA SER A 289 -2.58 27.22 -26.52
C SER A 289 -3.72 28.13 -26.05
N MET A 290 -4.63 27.59 -25.24
CA MET A 290 -5.79 28.32 -24.71
C MET A 290 -5.71 28.60 -23.21
N ALA A 291 -4.65 28.19 -22.54
CA ALA A 291 -4.46 28.30 -21.10
C ALA A 291 -5.72 27.91 -20.31
N GLY A 292 -6.04 26.60 -20.23
CA GLY A 292 -7.22 26.10 -19.55
C GLY A 292 -7.42 24.59 -19.68
N LEU A 293 -8.51 24.09 -19.14
CA LEU A 293 -8.94 22.70 -19.26
C LEU A 293 -10.00 22.56 -20.35
N ARG A 294 -9.70 21.82 -21.40
CA ARG A 294 -10.67 21.46 -22.44
C ARG A 294 -11.38 20.17 -22.08
N VAL A 295 -12.70 20.20 -22.06
CA VAL A 295 -13.58 19.03 -21.93
C VAL A 295 -14.36 18.87 -23.21
N THR A 296 -14.14 17.77 -23.93
CA THR A 296 -14.74 17.48 -25.25
C THR A 296 -15.76 16.36 -25.11
N PHE A 297 -16.93 16.57 -25.73
CA PHE A 297 -18.04 15.64 -25.79
C PHE A 297 -18.19 15.13 -27.22
N SER A 298 -18.28 13.81 -27.42
CA SER A 298 -18.38 13.19 -28.78
C SER A 298 -19.79 12.90 -29.24
N GLY A 299 -20.81 13.18 -28.42
CA GLY A 299 -22.18 12.78 -28.70
C GLY A 299 -22.55 11.38 -28.18
N ASP A 300 -21.56 10.57 -27.76
CA ASP A 300 -21.78 9.20 -27.31
C ASP A 300 -21.82 9.08 -25.76
N GLN A 301 -21.56 10.19 -25.04
CA GLN A 301 -21.53 10.19 -23.58
C GLN A 301 -22.89 9.79 -22.98
N PRO A 302 -22.90 9.24 -21.75
CA PRO A 302 -24.12 8.95 -21.02
C PRO A 302 -25.06 10.16 -20.89
N GLU A 303 -26.36 9.94 -20.75
CA GLU A 303 -27.35 11.00 -20.57
C GLU A 303 -27.13 11.84 -19.30
N ARG A 304 -26.44 11.25 -18.32
CA ARG A 304 -25.98 11.93 -17.11
C ARG A 304 -24.57 11.50 -16.79
N CYS A 305 -23.69 12.48 -16.61
CA CYS A 305 -22.29 12.23 -16.21
C CYS A 305 -21.66 13.48 -15.58
N GLU A 306 -20.53 13.28 -14.95
CA GLU A 306 -19.74 14.30 -14.26
C GLU A 306 -18.29 14.24 -14.72
N PRO A 307 -17.92 14.95 -15.77
CA PRO A 307 -16.57 14.89 -16.33
C PRO A 307 -15.49 15.58 -15.47
N LEU A 308 -15.89 16.44 -14.54
CA LEU A 308 -14.96 17.19 -13.69
C LEU A 308 -15.56 17.34 -12.29
N VAL A 309 -14.75 17.09 -11.27
CA VAL A 309 -15.17 17.18 -9.86
C VAL A 309 -14.03 17.73 -9.01
N GLN A 310 -14.36 18.59 -8.06
CA GLN A 310 -13.44 19.02 -7.00
C GLN A 310 -14.15 19.04 -5.65
N PHE A 311 -13.41 18.71 -4.59
CA PHE A 311 -13.84 18.91 -3.21
C PHE A 311 -13.23 20.20 -2.68
N ALA A 312 -14.05 21.12 -2.22
CA ALA A 312 -13.62 22.41 -1.68
C ALA A 312 -13.93 22.49 -0.19
N PRO A 313 -12.92 22.68 0.68
CA PRO A 313 -13.17 22.93 2.09
C PRO A 313 -13.80 24.31 2.27
N VAL A 314 -14.85 24.38 3.05
CA VAL A 314 -15.64 25.61 3.25
C VAL A 314 -15.97 25.82 4.73
N ARG A 315 -16.34 27.05 5.10
CA ARG A 315 -16.93 27.37 6.39
C ARG A 315 -18.43 27.14 6.34
N GLU A 316 -18.99 26.67 7.43
CA GLU A 316 -20.44 26.55 7.60
C GLU A 316 -21.12 27.94 7.69
N ARG A 317 -22.41 28.01 7.36
CA ARG A 317 -23.24 29.22 7.43
C ARG A 317 -22.61 30.44 6.75
N THR A 318 -21.89 30.21 5.67
CA THR A 318 -21.16 31.26 4.95
C THR A 318 -21.65 31.32 3.52
N GLU A 319 -21.84 32.54 3.04
CA GLU A 319 -22.13 32.77 1.63
C GLU A 319 -20.83 32.74 0.82
N TYR A 320 -20.84 32.01 -0.28
CA TYR A 320 -19.74 31.91 -1.24
C TYR A 320 -20.20 32.31 -2.63
N HIS A 321 -19.30 32.98 -3.37
CA HIS A 321 -19.47 33.27 -4.77
C HIS A 321 -18.65 32.28 -5.61
N LEU A 322 -19.33 31.49 -6.44
CA LEU A 322 -18.71 30.72 -7.51
C LEU A 322 -18.64 31.60 -8.75
N SER A 323 -17.43 31.86 -9.23
CA SER A 323 -17.15 32.52 -10.49
C SER A 323 -16.49 31.56 -11.46
N SER A 324 -16.96 31.49 -12.69
CA SER A 324 -16.33 30.65 -13.72
C SER A 324 -16.16 31.39 -15.04
N ARG A 325 -14.98 31.31 -15.64
CA ARG A 325 -14.66 31.84 -16.96
C ARG A 325 -14.42 30.68 -17.90
N TYR A 326 -15.15 30.67 -19.01
CA TYR A 326 -15.07 29.59 -19.99
C TYR A 326 -15.48 30.06 -21.38
N LEU A 327 -15.21 29.24 -22.40
CA LEU A 327 -15.78 29.31 -23.72
C LEU A 327 -16.36 27.95 -24.11
N THR A 328 -17.34 27.98 -25.04
CA THR A 328 -17.96 26.76 -25.58
C THR A 328 -17.87 26.78 -27.10
N SER A 329 -17.84 25.60 -27.69
CA SER A 329 -17.98 25.45 -29.17
C SER A 329 -18.92 24.30 -29.46
N SER A 330 -19.88 24.52 -30.36
CA SER A 330 -20.92 23.56 -30.72
C SER A 330 -21.83 23.10 -29.57
N ILE A 331 -21.86 23.85 -28.46
CA ILE A 331 -22.75 23.60 -27.30
C ILE A 331 -23.85 24.65 -27.31
N LYS A 332 -25.10 24.21 -27.32
CA LYS A 332 -26.27 25.10 -27.32
C LYS A 332 -26.73 25.39 -25.89
N ASP A 333 -27.36 26.53 -25.69
CA ASP A 333 -28.05 26.86 -24.45
C ASP A 333 -29.12 25.80 -24.13
N GLY A 334 -29.26 25.47 -22.85
CA GLY A 334 -30.21 24.47 -22.42
C GLY A 334 -29.83 23.03 -22.75
N SER A 335 -28.59 22.77 -23.16
CA SER A 335 -28.08 21.43 -23.48
C SER A 335 -27.94 20.52 -22.26
N GLY A 336 -28.06 21.07 -21.02
CA GLY A 336 -27.97 20.34 -19.77
C GLY A 336 -26.56 20.30 -19.16
N LEU A 337 -25.64 21.14 -19.64
CA LEU A 337 -24.33 21.36 -19.02
C LEU A 337 -24.48 22.42 -17.92
N ALA A 338 -23.98 22.08 -16.70
CA ALA A 338 -24.12 22.97 -15.54
C ALA A 338 -23.01 22.75 -14.50
N TRP A 339 -22.75 23.77 -13.69
CA TRP A 339 -22.11 23.60 -12.41
C TRP A 339 -23.11 23.08 -11.38
N HIS A 340 -22.78 21.99 -10.72
CA HIS A 340 -23.57 21.33 -9.69
C HIS A 340 -22.81 21.34 -8.39
N ILE A 341 -23.37 21.96 -7.36
CA ILE A 341 -22.72 22.11 -6.06
C ILE A 341 -23.57 21.40 -5.03
N THR A 342 -22.97 20.44 -4.35
CA THR A 342 -23.62 19.69 -3.27
C THR A 342 -22.81 19.73 -1.98
N ASP A 343 -23.47 19.49 -0.86
CA ASP A 343 -22.77 19.09 0.35
C ASP A 343 -22.32 17.62 0.26
N MET A 344 -21.59 17.15 1.27
CA MET A 344 -21.12 15.76 1.33
C MET A 344 -22.22 14.72 1.64
N ASN A 345 -23.44 15.15 1.88
CA ASN A 345 -24.62 14.29 2.03
C ASN A 345 -25.43 14.19 0.73
N GLY A 346 -24.99 14.87 -0.32
CA GLY A 346 -25.66 14.92 -1.61
C GLY A 346 -26.80 15.94 -1.66
N ILE A 347 -26.92 16.82 -0.66
CA ILE A 347 -27.91 17.91 -0.70
C ILE A 347 -27.42 18.94 -1.70
N VAL A 348 -28.25 19.23 -2.70
CA VAL A 348 -27.96 20.23 -3.73
C VAL A 348 -28.03 21.62 -3.13
N LEU A 349 -26.90 22.32 -3.14
CA LEU A 349 -26.85 23.73 -2.72
C LEU A 349 -27.16 24.67 -3.89
N LYS A 350 -26.69 24.29 -5.10
CA LYS A 350 -26.93 25.07 -6.31
C LYS A 350 -26.75 24.26 -7.57
N ASP A 351 -27.61 24.50 -8.55
CA ASP A 351 -27.40 24.22 -9.97
C ASP A 351 -27.25 25.54 -10.71
N HIS A 352 -26.18 25.67 -11.48
CA HIS A 352 -25.90 26.85 -12.29
C HIS A 352 -25.66 26.45 -13.75
N PRO A 353 -26.68 26.55 -14.64
CA PRO A 353 -26.56 26.20 -16.06
C PRO A 353 -25.47 26.99 -16.73
N MET A 354 -24.70 26.35 -17.62
CA MET A 354 -23.74 27.02 -18.48
C MET A 354 -24.44 27.59 -19.70
N VAL A 355 -24.02 28.79 -20.09
CA VAL A 355 -24.52 29.50 -21.27
C VAL A 355 -23.52 29.33 -22.40
N SER A 356 -24.00 29.19 -23.61
CA SER A 356 -23.16 29.11 -24.82
C SER A 356 -22.40 30.42 -25.06
N SER A 357 -21.08 30.33 -25.32
CA SER A 357 -20.26 31.48 -25.67
C SER A 357 -19.01 31.07 -26.41
N GLU A 358 -18.91 31.37 -27.69
CA GLU A 358 -17.74 31.07 -28.52
C GLU A 358 -16.58 32.03 -28.26
N THR A 359 -16.86 33.25 -27.79
CA THR A 359 -15.84 34.27 -27.52
C THR A 359 -15.35 34.29 -26.08
N GLY A 360 -16.01 33.51 -25.21
CA GLY A 360 -15.74 33.44 -23.80
C GLY A 360 -16.69 34.30 -22.96
N ILE A 361 -17.05 33.79 -21.80
CA ILE A 361 -17.94 34.43 -20.84
C ILE A 361 -17.44 34.19 -19.41
N GLN A 362 -17.75 35.12 -18.54
CA GLN A 362 -17.65 34.92 -17.07
C GLN A 362 -19.06 34.86 -16.50
N THR A 363 -19.32 33.85 -15.70
CA THR A 363 -20.60 33.68 -15.00
C THR A 363 -20.35 33.62 -13.50
N GLU A 364 -21.35 34.05 -12.71
CA GLU A 364 -21.27 34.08 -11.26
C GLU A 364 -22.56 33.59 -10.65
N THR A 365 -22.45 32.92 -9.52
CA THR A 365 -23.60 32.51 -8.71
C THR A 365 -23.22 32.45 -7.22
N SER A 366 -24.20 32.59 -6.35
CA SER A 366 -23.99 32.49 -4.89
C SER A 366 -24.55 31.19 -4.34
N ILE A 367 -23.87 30.66 -3.33
CA ILE A 367 -24.33 29.56 -2.49
C ILE A 367 -24.21 29.93 -1.04
N VAL A 368 -25.07 29.37 -0.19
CA VAL A 368 -24.95 29.47 1.27
C VAL A 368 -24.73 28.07 1.84
N THR A 369 -23.63 27.89 2.54
CA THR A 369 -23.32 26.61 3.16
C THR A 369 -24.17 26.40 4.40
N PRO A 370 -24.84 25.24 4.60
CA PRO A 370 -25.61 24.95 5.78
C PRO A 370 -24.76 24.74 7.03
N SER A 371 -25.41 24.66 8.18
CA SER A 371 -24.74 24.29 9.42
C SER A 371 -24.12 22.90 9.32
N GLY A 372 -22.88 22.75 9.78
CA GLY A 372 -22.12 21.50 9.72
C GLY A 372 -21.48 21.21 8.36
N CYS A 373 -21.71 22.01 7.34
CA CYS A 373 -21.08 21.85 6.03
C CYS A 373 -19.66 22.42 6.06
N ARG A 374 -18.67 21.55 6.04
CA ARG A 374 -17.24 21.88 6.00
C ARG A 374 -16.57 21.54 4.67
N LEU A 375 -17.31 20.90 3.77
CA LEU A 375 -16.82 20.48 2.48
C LEU A 375 -17.95 20.49 1.48
N VAL A 376 -17.74 21.11 0.33
CA VAL A 376 -18.65 21.05 -0.80
C VAL A 376 -18.01 20.25 -1.94
N ARG A 377 -18.86 19.59 -2.70
CA ARG A 377 -18.49 18.92 -3.94
C ARG A 377 -18.98 19.79 -5.10
N LEU A 378 -18.02 20.33 -5.84
CA LEU A 378 -18.23 21.10 -7.06
C LEU A 378 -18.02 20.21 -8.26
N SER A 379 -19.04 20.04 -9.11
CA SER A 379 -18.99 19.20 -10.30
C SER A 379 -19.41 19.98 -11.53
N LEU A 380 -18.70 19.76 -12.63
CA LEU A 380 -19.27 20.03 -13.94
C LEU A 380 -20.13 18.83 -14.29
N ILE A 381 -21.44 19.02 -14.46
CA ILE A 381 -22.36 17.94 -14.83
C ILE A 381 -22.89 18.14 -16.24
N TYR A 382 -23.11 17.04 -16.90
CA TYR A 382 -23.97 16.97 -18.08
C TYR A 382 -25.19 16.11 -17.76
N GLN A 383 -26.37 16.66 -17.98
CA GLN A 383 -27.62 15.93 -17.90
C GLN A 383 -28.46 16.30 -19.11
N ARG A 384 -28.58 15.38 -20.06
CA ARG A 384 -29.31 15.64 -21.31
C ARG A 384 -30.75 16.14 -21.02
N THR A 385 -31.09 17.27 -21.60
CA THR A 385 -32.46 17.76 -21.53
C THR A 385 -33.36 16.86 -22.40
N PRO A 386 -34.50 16.38 -21.88
CA PRO A 386 -35.43 15.56 -22.66
C PRO A 386 -35.82 16.24 -23.97
N GLY A 387 -35.81 15.48 -25.08
CA GLY A 387 -36.14 16.00 -26.43
C GLY A 387 -34.98 16.68 -27.17
N THR A 388 -33.79 16.84 -26.57
CA THR A 388 -32.60 17.38 -27.24
C THR A 388 -31.67 16.26 -27.71
N THR A 389 -30.77 16.59 -28.64
CA THR A 389 -29.63 15.74 -29.01
C THR A 389 -28.54 15.80 -27.91
N ARG A 390 -27.71 14.76 -27.80
CA ARG A 390 -26.52 14.83 -26.95
C ARG A 390 -25.58 15.93 -27.45
N ILE A 391 -24.80 16.48 -26.48
CA ILE A 391 -23.77 17.47 -26.81
C ILE A 391 -22.70 16.79 -27.69
N ASP A 392 -22.35 17.44 -28.79
CA ASP A 392 -21.19 17.14 -29.63
C ASP A 392 -20.43 18.46 -29.83
N GLY A 393 -19.35 18.63 -29.03
CA GLY A 393 -18.63 19.89 -28.95
C GLY A 393 -17.70 19.93 -27.74
N PHE A 394 -17.27 21.10 -27.33
CA PHE A 394 -16.36 21.22 -26.21
C PHE A 394 -16.60 22.49 -25.37
N VAL A 395 -16.15 22.43 -24.12
CA VAL A 395 -15.99 23.60 -23.25
C VAL A 395 -14.50 23.72 -22.87
N VAL A 396 -13.98 24.96 -22.89
CA VAL A 396 -12.66 25.26 -22.31
C VAL A 396 -12.85 26.11 -21.07
N LEU A 397 -12.54 25.54 -19.93
CA LEU A 397 -12.57 26.22 -18.65
C LEU A 397 -11.25 26.99 -18.46
N LYS A 398 -11.36 28.32 -18.33
CA LYS A 398 -10.21 29.23 -18.13
C LYS A 398 -9.90 29.42 -16.64
N SER A 399 -10.94 29.61 -15.85
CA SER A 399 -10.84 29.71 -14.40
C SER A 399 -12.14 29.36 -13.72
N VAL A 400 -12.01 28.80 -12.54
CA VAL A 400 -13.10 28.57 -11.58
C VAL A 400 -12.62 29.01 -10.20
N ASP A 401 -13.36 29.89 -9.56
CA ASP A 401 -13.05 30.43 -8.24
C ASP A 401 -14.27 30.25 -7.34
N LEU A 402 -14.04 29.85 -6.11
CA LEU A 402 -15.02 29.82 -5.03
C LEU A 402 -14.48 30.66 -3.88
N LYS A 403 -15.13 31.78 -3.58
CA LYS A 403 -14.66 32.72 -2.56
C LYS A 403 -15.78 33.12 -1.60
N PRO A 404 -15.51 33.21 -0.28
CA PRO A 404 -16.49 33.70 0.64
C PRO A 404 -16.86 35.15 0.32
N SER A 405 -18.14 35.48 0.44
CA SER A 405 -18.58 36.88 0.40
C SER A 405 -17.85 37.66 1.49
N ASN A 406 -17.18 38.74 1.13
CA ASN A 406 -16.63 39.65 2.11
C ASN A 406 -17.78 40.19 2.94
N GLN A 407 -18.02 39.65 4.13
CA GLN A 407 -18.80 40.35 5.11
C GLN A 407 -17.98 41.58 5.47
N THR A 408 -18.36 42.72 4.90
CA THR A 408 -17.99 44.03 5.43
C THR A 408 -18.43 44.01 6.89
N ARG A 409 -17.48 43.98 7.83
CA ARG A 409 -17.72 44.18 9.24
C ARG A 409 -18.24 45.59 9.51
#